data_68187ea9cf5a52619677f9e839fc76a8
#
_entry.id   68187ea9cf5a52619677f9e839fc76a8
#
_cell.length_a   1.000
_cell.length_b   1.000
_cell.length_c   1.000
_cell.angle_alpha   90.00
_cell.angle_beta   90.00
_cell.angle_gamma   90.00
#
_symmetry.space_group_name_H-M   'P 1'
#
loop_
_entity.id
_entity.type
_entity.pdbx_description
1 polymer ?
#
loop_
_entity_poly.entity_id
_entity_poly.type
_entity_poly.pdbx_seq_one_letter_code
_entity_poly.pdbx_strand_id
1 'polypeptide(L)'
;KAADVVVIGTPIYNFSVPAALKAWIDQVARARETFQYTENGPVGLLKDKKAIIAVASGGTQAGSEIDFATTYLKHFLGFLGITDVTVIAADQLMVNPDKRADAISLAEQLAA
;
A
#
# COMPACT_ATOMS: atom_id res chain seq x y z
N LYS A 1 9.73 -11.77 3.54
CA LYS A 1 10.87 -11.30 4.37
C LYS A 1 12.15 -11.09 3.58
N ALA A 2 12.43 -11.94 2.61
CA ALA A 2 13.66 -11.84 1.82
C ALA A 2 13.61 -10.74 0.75
N ALA A 3 12.44 -10.23 0.42
CA ALA A 3 12.29 -9.20 -0.60
C ALA A 3 12.80 -7.85 -0.12
N ASP A 4 13.47 -7.11 -1.00
CA ASP A 4 13.90 -5.72 -0.72
C ASP A 4 12.84 -4.71 -1.11
N VAL A 5 12.01 -5.05 -2.10
CA VAL A 5 10.91 -4.21 -2.59
C VAL A 5 9.64 -5.02 -2.59
N VAL A 6 8.59 -4.45 -2.01
CA VAL A 6 7.25 -5.04 -2.01
C VAL A 6 6.36 -4.21 -2.93
N VAL A 7 5.70 -4.87 -3.88
CA VAL A 7 4.75 -4.21 -4.79
C VAL A 7 3.37 -4.75 -4.50
N ILE A 8 2.44 -3.84 -4.18
CA ILE A 8 1.05 -4.19 -3.89
C ILE A 8 0.16 -3.50 -4.91
N GLY A 9 -0.50 -4.30 -5.76
CA GLY A 9 -1.53 -3.79 -6.67
C GLY A 9 -2.89 -4.03 -6.05
N THR A 10 -3.70 -2.98 -5.95
CA THR A 10 -5.02 -3.08 -5.33
C THR A 10 -6.04 -2.13 -5.95
N PRO A 11 -7.26 -2.60 -6.22
CA PRO A 11 -8.38 -1.70 -6.42
C PRO A 11 -8.87 -1.17 -5.08
N ILE A 12 -9.63 -0.08 -5.12
CA ILE A 12 -10.38 0.37 -3.95
C ILE A 12 -11.81 -0.13 -4.10
N TYR A 13 -12.19 -1.08 -3.26
CA TYR A 13 -13.56 -1.61 -3.21
C TYR A 13 -14.23 -1.13 -1.93
N ASN A 14 -15.37 -0.46 -2.08
CA ASN A 14 -16.12 0.04 -0.93
C ASN A 14 -15.20 0.82 0.03
N PHE A 15 -14.39 1.71 -0.53
CA PHE A 15 -13.47 2.61 0.19
C PHE A 15 -12.29 1.92 0.88
N SER A 16 -12.06 0.63 0.69
CA SER A 16 -11.00 -0.09 1.37
C SER A 16 -10.36 -1.16 0.48
N VAL A 17 -9.55 -2.03 1.08
CA VAL A 17 -8.85 -3.10 0.39
C VAL A 17 -9.78 -4.30 0.13
N PRO A 18 -9.52 -5.07 -0.95
CA PRO A 18 -10.27 -6.29 -1.20
C PRO A 18 -10.03 -7.33 -0.09
N ALA A 19 -10.98 -8.25 0.07
CA ALA A 19 -10.91 -9.30 1.09
C ALA A 19 -9.65 -10.17 0.96
N ALA A 20 -9.24 -10.49 -0.26
CA ALA A 20 -8.04 -11.30 -0.50
C ALA A 20 -6.78 -10.60 0.00
N LEU A 21 -6.67 -9.28 -0.19
CA LEU A 21 -5.53 -8.50 0.29
C LEU A 21 -5.55 -8.42 1.82
N LYS A 22 -6.72 -8.24 2.43
CA LYS A 22 -6.84 -8.21 3.89
C LYS A 22 -6.43 -9.54 4.50
N ALA A 23 -6.78 -10.67 3.87
CA ALA A 23 -6.36 -11.99 4.32
C ALA A 23 -4.83 -12.13 4.28
N TRP A 24 -4.18 -11.62 3.22
CA TRP A 24 -2.72 -11.62 3.13
C TRP A 24 -2.09 -10.77 4.24
N ILE A 25 -2.64 -9.59 4.50
CA ILE A 25 -2.18 -8.70 5.57
C ILE A 25 -2.20 -9.43 6.91
N ASP A 26 -3.29 -10.10 7.20
CA ASP A 26 -3.46 -10.81 8.48
C ASP A 26 -2.49 -11.99 8.63
N GLN A 27 -2.01 -12.54 7.53
CA GLN A 27 -1.01 -13.62 7.55
C GLN A 27 0.42 -13.07 7.66
N VAL A 28 0.69 -11.90 7.09
CA VAL A 28 2.03 -11.30 7.09
C VAL A 28 2.36 -10.67 8.44
N ALA A 29 1.36 -10.12 9.13
CA ALA A 29 1.56 -9.51 10.45
C ALA A 29 1.71 -10.62 11.49
N ARG A 30 2.95 -11.01 11.76
CA ARG A 30 3.27 -12.10 12.70
C ARG A 30 4.18 -11.58 13.80
N ALA A 31 3.71 -11.74 15.03
CA ALA A 31 4.48 -11.32 16.20
C ALA A 31 5.84 -12.01 16.21
N ARG A 32 6.88 -11.25 16.50
CA ARG A 32 8.29 -11.65 16.55
C ARG A 32 8.93 -11.94 15.18
N GLU A 33 8.18 -11.87 14.09
CA GLU A 33 8.72 -12.04 12.74
C GLU A 33 8.68 -10.74 11.94
N THR A 34 7.54 -10.06 11.92
CA THR A 34 7.39 -8.80 11.19
C THR A 34 7.19 -7.60 12.11
N PHE A 35 6.79 -7.85 13.35
CA PHE A 35 6.72 -6.81 14.39
C PHE A 35 6.90 -7.45 15.76
N GLN A 36 7.16 -6.63 16.78
CA GLN A 36 7.15 -7.09 18.16
C GLN A 36 6.65 -6.01 19.10
N TYR A 37 6.12 -6.42 20.24
CA TYR A 37 5.69 -5.50 21.29
C TYR A 37 6.85 -5.20 22.22
N THR A 38 7.02 -3.92 22.57
CA THR A 38 8.04 -3.45 23.51
C THR A 38 7.37 -2.63 24.61
N GLU A 39 8.14 -2.22 25.62
CA GLU A 39 7.67 -1.35 26.68
C GLU A 39 7.12 -0.01 26.12
N ASN A 40 7.65 0.42 24.97
CA ASN A 40 7.27 1.67 24.32
C ASN A 40 6.26 1.45 23.19
N GLY A 41 5.64 0.28 23.12
CA GLY A 41 4.68 -0.07 22.08
C GLY A 41 5.23 -0.98 21.02
N PRO A 42 4.48 -1.22 19.93
CA PRO A 42 4.92 -2.11 18.86
C PRO A 42 6.05 -1.48 18.04
N VAL A 43 6.96 -2.35 17.57
CA VAL A 43 8.09 -1.97 16.71
C VAL A 43 8.10 -2.87 15.49
N GLY A 44 8.22 -2.30 14.30
CA GLY A 44 8.36 -3.04 13.06
C GLY A 44 9.74 -3.66 12.94
N LEU A 45 9.78 -4.89 12.46
CA LEU A 45 11.04 -5.65 12.34
C LEU A 45 11.59 -5.70 10.92
N LEU A 46 10.83 -5.25 9.92
CA LEU A 46 11.30 -5.22 8.55
C LEU A 46 12.12 -3.95 8.32
N LYS A 47 13.39 -4.14 7.94
CA LYS A 47 14.34 -3.05 7.76
C LYS A 47 14.79 -2.94 6.31
N ASP A 48 15.15 -1.71 5.91
CA ASP A 48 15.76 -1.42 4.60
C ASP A 48 14.92 -1.93 3.43
N LYS A 49 13.59 -1.83 3.55
CA LYS A 49 12.66 -2.25 2.51
C LYS A 49 11.89 -1.07 1.97
N LYS A 50 11.49 -1.17 0.72
CA LYS A 50 10.63 -0.20 0.03
C LYS A 50 9.32 -0.85 -0.32
N ALA A 51 8.27 -0.06 -0.41
CA ALA A 51 6.98 -0.52 -0.91
C ALA A 51 6.46 0.41 -2.00
N ILE A 52 5.83 -0.19 -3.00
CA ILE A 52 5.13 0.51 -4.06
C ILE A 52 3.69 0.03 -4.02
N ILE A 53 2.76 0.95 -3.86
CA ILE A 53 1.33 0.65 -3.88
C ILE A 53 0.75 1.17 -5.18
N ALA A 54 0.33 0.26 -6.05
CA ALA A 54 -0.36 0.61 -7.29
C ALA A 54 -1.86 0.51 -7.04
N VAL A 55 -2.56 1.64 -7.10
CA VAL A 55 -3.97 1.76 -6.73
C VAL A 55 -4.81 2.10 -7.95
N ALA A 56 -5.96 1.43 -8.08
CA ALA A 56 -6.96 1.75 -9.09
C ALA A 56 -8.31 1.97 -8.43
N SER A 57 -9.04 2.98 -8.86
CA SER A 57 -10.38 3.24 -8.35
C SER A 57 -11.28 3.83 -9.42
N GLY A 58 -12.59 3.67 -9.23
CA GLY A 58 -13.59 4.30 -10.09
C GLY A 58 -13.84 5.76 -9.73
N GLY A 59 -14.10 6.05 -8.46
CA GLY A 59 -14.48 7.37 -7.99
C GLY A 59 -13.69 7.92 -6.82
N THR A 60 -13.02 7.07 -6.05
CA THR A 60 -12.28 7.50 -4.86
C THR A 60 -10.93 8.08 -5.26
N GLN A 61 -10.65 9.31 -4.85
CA GLN A 61 -9.33 9.92 -5.03
C GLN A 61 -8.34 9.31 -4.03
N ALA A 62 -7.19 8.86 -4.52
CA ALA A 62 -6.14 8.32 -3.67
C ALA A 62 -5.63 9.38 -2.69
N GLY A 63 -5.53 9.01 -1.43
CA GLY A 63 -5.09 9.91 -0.37
C GLY A 63 -6.17 10.81 0.20
N SER A 64 -7.40 10.74 -0.31
CA SER A 64 -8.53 11.53 0.22
C SER A 64 -9.04 10.97 1.54
N GLU A 65 -9.92 11.71 2.20
CA GLU A 65 -10.49 11.31 3.48
C GLU A 65 -11.31 10.02 3.40
N ILE A 66 -11.82 9.68 2.21
CA ILE A 66 -12.60 8.46 2.01
C ILE A 66 -11.76 7.30 1.46
N ASP A 67 -10.46 7.48 1.29
CA ASP A 67 -9.55 6.41 0.88
C ASP A 67 -9.02 5.68 2.10
N PHE A 68 -9.70 4.61 2.47
CA PHE A 68 -9.28 3.73 3.57
C PHE A 68 -8.43 2.55 3.07
N ALA A 69 -8.11 2.51 1.78
CA ALA A 69 -7.23 1.50 1.21
C ALA A 69 -5.76 1.95 1.27
N THR A 70 -5.42 3.07 0.62
CA THR A 70 -4.04 3.58 0.57
C THR A 70 -3.55 3.97 1.96
N THR A 71 -4.36 4.71 2.70
CA THR A 71 -4.03 5.16 4.06
C THR A 71 -3.84 3.97 4.99
N TYR A 72 -4.72 2.98 4.90
CA TYR A 72 -4.62 1.76 5.69
C TYR A 72 -3.34 0.99 5.36
N LEU A 73 -3.03 0.79 4.07
CA LEU A 73 -1.83 0.07 3.64
C LEU A 73 -0.55 0.77 4.11
N LYS A 74 -0.49 2.09 4.00
CA LYS A 74 0.67 2.85 4.51
C LYS A 74 0.84 2.67 6.00
N HIS A 75 -0.25 2.73 6.75
CA HIS A 75 -0.20 2.53 8.19
C HIS A 75 0.29 1.14 8.53
N PHE A 76 -0.27 0.12 7.88
CA PHE A 76 0.12 -1.27 8.10
C PHE A 76 1.59 -1.51 7.79
N LEU A 77 2.06 -1.03 6.62
CA LEU A 77 3.47 -1.18 6.24
C LEU A 77 4.40 -0.48 7.21
N GLY A 78 4.03 0.73 7.67
CA GLY A 78 4.77 1.44 8.71
C GLY A 78 4.82 0.68 10.03
N PHE A 79 3.73 0.04 10.40
CA PHE A 79 3.66 -0.82 11.58
C PHE A 79 4.69 -1.96 11.49
N LEU A 80 4.91 -2.51 10.30
CA LEU A 80 5.92 -3.54 10.07
C LEU A 80 7.35 -3.01 9.93
N GLY A 81 7.52 -1.71 9.83
CA GLY A 81 8.83 -1.06 9.68
C GLY A 81 9.15 -0.53 8.28
N ILE A 82 8.21 -0.63 7.33
CA ILE A 82 8.40 -0.15 5.97
C ILE A 82 7.83 1.26 5.85
N THR A 83 8.71 2.26 5.83
CA THR A 83 8.31 3.67 5.79
C THR A 83 8.55 4.33 4.43
N ASP A 84 9.38 3.73 3.59
CA ASP A 84 9.62 4.22 2.22
C ASP A 84 8.56 3.64 1.29
N VAL A 85 7.45 4.35 1.15
CA VAL A 85 6.27 3.91 0.41
C VAL A 85 5.95 4.90 -0.70
N THR A 86 5.88 4.42 -1.93
CA THR A 86 5.46 5.20 -3.10
C THR A 86 4.10 4.71 -3.58
N VAL A 87 3.20 5.64 -3.86
CA VAL A 87 1.86 5.33 -4.38
C VAL A 87 1.79 5.71 -5.85
N ILE A 88 1.37 4.77 -6.68
CA ILE A 88 1.05 5.00 -8.09
C ILE A 88 -0.46 4.89 -8.20
N ALA A 89 -1.12 6.01 -8.53
CA ALA A 89 -2.57 6.08 -8.50
C ALA A 89 -3.18 6.20 -9.90
N ALA A 90 -3.95 5.20 -10.31
CA ALA A 90 -4.88 5.28 -11.42
C ALA A 90 -6.29 5.40 -10.82
N ASP A 91 -6.50 6.49 -10.11
CA ASP A 91 -7.72 6.73 -9.33
C ASP A 91 -8.74 7.55 -10.11
N GLN A 92 -9.98 7.50 -9.66
CA GLN A 92 -11.08 8.25 -10.26
C GLN A 92 -11.27 7.97 -11.76
N LEU A 93 -11.02 6.74 -12.20
CA LEU A 93 -11.05 6.37 -13.63
C LEU A 93 -12.41 6.57 -14.28
N MET A 94 -13.49 6.52 -13.53
CA MET A 94 -14.84 6.78 -14.04
C MET A 94 -15.08 8.27 -14.30
N VAL A 95 -14.30 9.14 -13.67
CA VAL A 95 -14.39 10.59 -13.79
C VAL A 95 -13.30 11.15 -14.72
N ASN A 96 -12.11 10.60 -14.60
CA ASN A 96 -10.93 11.04 -15.37
C ASN A 96 -10.14 9.83 -15.87
N PRO A 97 -10.49 9.27 -17.05
CA PRO A 97 -9.78 8.12 -17.61
C PRO A 97 -8.30 8.33 -17.91
N ASP A 98 -7.86 9.58 -18.06
CA ASP A 98 -6.45 9.90 -18.34
C ASP A 98 -5.52 9.54 -17.17
N LYS A 99 -6.06 9.36 -15.99
CA LYS A 99 -5.30 8.93 -14.81
C LYS A 99 -4.57 7.60 -15.04
N ARG A 100 -5.11 6.73 -15.89
CA ARG A 100 -4.45 5.47 -16.22
C ARG A 100 -3.12 5.70 -16.92
N ALA A 101 -3.08 6.59 -17.89
CA ALA A 101 -1.85 6.92 -18.62
C ALA A 101 -0.82 7.59 -17.70
N ASP A 102 -1.26 8.48 -16.83
CA ASP A 102 -0.39 9.13 -15.85
C ASP A 102 0.25 8.13 -14.90
N ALA A 103 -0.52 7.16 -14.43
CA ALA A 103 -0.03 6.10 -13.55
C ALA A 103 1.00 5.22 -14.25
N ILE A 104 0.77 4.87 -15.51
CA ILE A 104 1.70 4.08 -16.32
C ILE A 104 3.01 4.84 -16.52
N SER A 105 2.95 6.14 -16.81
CA SER A 105 4.14 6.96 -16.94
C SER A 105 4.96 7.01 -15.66
N LEU A 106 4.32 7.15 -14.50
CA LEU A 106 5.01 7.15 -13.22
C LEU A 106 5.65 5.80 -12.94
N ALA A 107 4.95 4.71 -13.25
CA ALA A 107 5.48 3.36 -13.06
C ALA A 107 6.74 3.14 -13.92
N GLU A 108 6.74 3.62 -15.17
CA GLU A 108 7.89 3.54 -16.05
C GLU A 108 9.07 4.35 -15.50
N GLN A 109 8.83 5.52 -14.95
CA GLN A 109 9.87 6.34 -14.34
C GLN A 109 10.49 5.64 -13.13
N LEU A 110 9.69 4.98 -12.31
CA LEU A 110 10.16 4.28 -11.12
C LEU A 110 10.94 3.01 -11.47
N ALA A 111 10.64 2.39 -12.60
CA ALA A 111 11.32 1.20 -13.06
C ALA A 111 12.68 1.49 -13.76
N ALA A 112 12.91 2.74 -14.13
CA ALA A 112 14.13 3.13 -14.86
C ALA A 112 15.38 3.17 -13.96
#